data_efcc5425cb3dc8f59ed8e612a8053e4c
#
_entry.id   efcc5425cb3dc8f59ed8e612a8053e4c
#
_cell.length_a   1.000
_cell.length_b   1.000
_cell.length_c   1.000
_cell.angle_alpha   90.00
_cell.angle_beta   90.00
_cell.angle_gamma   90.00
#
_symmetry.space_group_name_H-M   'P 1'
#
loop_
_entity.id
_entity.type
_entity.pdbx_description
1 polymer ?
#
loop_
_entity_poly.entity_id
_entity_poly.type
_entity_poly.pdbx_seq_one_letter_code
_entity_poly.pdbx_strand_id
1 'polypeptide(L)'
;MSNFFNNGQRTPNIFERARAYDNWNEGNFQPQEDGYSSISDKYNSYKKVYNQLSEKEKTLSFKHPYLAIEIKKNREKAFRATMHFDGTEDGYGDAIRHCYWCALNQVSAGLNSPLAKEFGDTHEDIPNNRAKAMDLHNNAIGYHLGNQAIINGWSEEELLNQVIDAANNGKLKIGL
;
A
#
# COMPACT_ATOMS: atom_id res chain seq x y z
N MET A 1 4.30 -26.75 -12.32
CA MET A 1 4.72 -25.33 -12.46
C MET A 1 5.44 -25.21 -13.80
N SER A 2 4.75 -24.75 -14.83
CA SER A 2 5.25 -24.71 -16.21
C SER A 2 5.97 -23.40 -16.45
N ASN A 3 7.20 -23.51 -16.96
CA ASN A 3 8.08 -22.42 -17.37
C ASN A 3 7.41 -21.53 -18.42
N PHE A 4 6.99 -20.33 -18.05
CA PHE A 4 6.42 -19.32 -18.96
C PHE A 4 7.47 -18.38 -19.57
N PHE A 5 8.77 -18.61 -19.39
CA PHE A 5 9.82 -17.71 -19.84
C PHE A 5 10.96 -18.47 -20.53
N ASN A 6 10.76 -18.81 -21.78
CA ASN A 6 11.91 -19.05 -22.66
C ASN A 6 11.48 -19.00 -24.13
N ASN A 7 11.62 -17.84 -24.78
CA ASN A 7 11.65 -17.69 -26.25
C ASN A 7 12.08 -16.29 -26.67
N GLY A 8 13.15 -15.72 -26.07
CA GLY A 8 13.75 -14.47 -26.57
C GLY A 8 12.87 -13.22 -26.48
N GLN A 9 11.74 -13.28 -25.79
CA GLN A 9 10.88 -12.12 -25.56
C GLN A 9 11.42 -11.30 -24.41
N ARG A 10 11.48 -9.96 -24.59
CA ARG A 10 11.85 -9.04 -23.53
C ARG A 10 10.94 -9.25 -22.32
N THR A 11 11.50 -9.14 -21.12
CA THR A 11 10.72 -9.16 -19.88
C THR A 11 9.67 -8.04 -19.92
N PRO A 12 8.37 -8.35 -19.79
CA PRO A 12 7.34 -7.32 -19.78
C PRO A 12 7.62 -6.27 -18.70
N ASN A 13 7.43 -5.00 -19.02
CA ASN A 13 7.55 -3.93 -18.03
C ASN A 13 6.42 -4.01 -16.99
N ILE A 14 6.55 -3.24 -15.89
CA ILE A 14 5.59 -3.27 -14.77
C ILE A 14 4.14 -3.00 -15.23
N PHE A 15 3.96 -2.13 -16.21
CA PHE A 15 2.63 -1.78 -16.72
C PHE A 15 2.05 -2.87 -17.61
N GLU A 16 2.90 -3.57 -18.37
CA GLU A 16 2.48 -4.74 -19.17
C GLU A 16 2.09 -5.90 -18.28
N ARG A 17 2.83 -6.10 -17.16
CA ARG A 17 2.49 -7.11 -16.13
C ARG A 17 1.21 -6.74 -15.38
N ALA A 18 1.03 -5.48 -15.01
CA ALA A 18 -0.18 -5.00 -14.36
C ALA A 18 -1.40 -5.19 -15.28
N ARG A 19 -1.26 -4.87 -16.57
CA ARG A 19 -2.31 -5.08 -17.57
C ARG A 19 -2.66 -6.56 -17.75
N ALA A 20 -1.65 -7.45 -17.77
CA ALA A 20 -1.87 -8.89 -17.87
C ALA A 20 -2.60 -9.44 -16.63
N TYR A 21 -2.31 -8.89 -15.44
CA TYR A 21 -2.98 -9.26 -14.19
C TYR A 21 -4.43 -8.78 -14.16
N ASP A 22 -4.71 -7.55 -14.59
CA ASP A 22 -6.06 -7.01 -14.70
C ASP A 22 -6.90 -7.86 -15.68
N ASN A 23 -6.37 -8.20 -16.86
CA ASN A 23 -7.04 -9.04 -17.84
C ASN A 23 -7.31 -10.46 -17.32
N TRP A 24 -6.43 -11.03 -16.49
CA TRP A 24 -6.61 -12.35 -15.90
C TRP A 24 -7.73 -12.38 -14.84
N ASN A 25 -7.89 -11.27 -14.10
CA ASN A 25 -8.92 -11.13 -13.07
C ASN A 25 -10.29 -10.69 -13.63
N GLU A 26 -10.35 -10.09 -14.83
CA GLU A 26 -11.60 -9.63 -15.45
C GLU A 26 -12.62 -10.74 -15.71
N GLY A 27 -12.20 -12.03 -15.74
CA GLY A 27 -13.10 -13.19 -15.87
C GLY A 27 -14.02 -13.44 -14.68
N ASN A 28 -13.75 -12.88 -13.50
CA ASN A 28 -14.52 -13.08 -12.27
C ASN A 28 -14.82 -11.79 -11.50
N PHE A 29 -14.47 -10.62 -12.02
CA PHE A 29 -14.64 -9.35 -11.33
C PHE A 29 -15.80 -8.56 -11.92
N GLN A 30 -16.87 -8.43 -11.14
CA GLN A 30 -17.85 -7.33 -11.34
C GLN A 30 -17.11 -6.04 -10.99
N PRO A 31 -16.94 -5.09 -11.91
CA PRO A 31 -16.26 -3.84 -11.59
C PRO A 31 -17.08 -3.11 -10.53
N GLN A 32 -16.57 -3.03 -9.30
CA GLN A 32 -16.93 -1.91 -8.46
C GLN A 32 -16.43 -0.67 -9.19
N GLU A 33 -17.29 0.33 -9.32
CA GLU A 33 -17.01 1.57 -10.05
C GLU A 33 -15.83 2.30 -9.41
N ASP A 34 -14.63 1.97 -9.85
CA ASP A 34 -13.36 2.61 -9.43
C ASP A 34 -13.20 4.02 -10.03
N GLY A 35 -14.26 4.55 -10.67
CA GLY A 35 -14.22 5.85 -11.33
C GLY A 35 -13.37 5.90 -12.61
N TYR A 36 -12.84 4.77 -13.08
CA TYR A 36 -12.07 4.68 -14.32
C TYR A 36 -12.94 4.17 -15.46
N SER A 37 -13.06 4.97 -16.51
CA SER A 37 -13.93 4.68 -17.66
C SER A 37 -13.31 3.69 -18.67
N SER A 38 -12.00 3.43 -18.58
CA SER A 38 -11.30 2.56 -19.53
C SER A 38 -9.98 1.97 -18.99
N ILE A 39 -9.45 0.92 -19.64
CA ILE A 39 -8.11 0.38 -19.41
C ILE A 39 -7.03 1.46 -19.60
N SER A 40 -7.25 2.39 -20.54
CA SER A 40 -6.37 3.54 -20.78
C SER A 40 -6.29 4.45 -19.56
N ASP A 41 -7.40 4.70 -18.89
CA ASP A 41 -7.45 5.57 -17.71
C ASP A 41 -6.75 4.92 -16.52
N LYS A 42 -6.97 3.62 -16.30
CA LYS A 42 -6.21 2.84 -15.32
C LYS A 42 -4.70 2.89 -15.60
N TYR A 43 -4.29 2.65 -16.84
CA TYR A 43 -2.89 2.72 -17.24
C TYR A 43 -2.28 4.11 -16.97
N ASN A 44 -2.98 5.17 -17.35
CA ASN A 44 -2.52 6.54 -17.13
C ASN A 44 -2.43 6.88 -15.65
N SER A 45 -3.36 6.41 -14.82
CA SER A 45 -3.30 6.54 -13.37
C SER A 45 -2.07 5.85 -12.78
N TYR A 46 -1.80 4.59 -13.14
CA TYR A 46 -0.60 3.88 -12.68
C TYR A 46 0.69 4.56 -13.15
N LYS A 47 0.73 5.01 -14.41
CA LYS A 47 1.88 5.74 -14.96
C LYS A 47 2.14 7.04 -14.21
N LYS A 48 1.08 7.79 -13.88
CA LYS A 48 1.21 9.04 -13.09
C LYS A 48 1.81 8.76 -11.72
N VAL A 49 1.30 7.76 -11.01
CA VAL A 49 1.83 7.36 -9.69
C VAL A 49 3.27 6.88 -9.81
N TYR A 50 3.57 6.00 -10.77
CA TYR A 50 4.92 5.48 -10.98
C TYR A 50 5.95 6.59 -11.24
N ASN A 51 5.58 7.64 -11.99
CA ASN A 51 6.49 8.76 -12.26
C ASN A 51 6.79 9.62 -11.02
N GLN A 52 5.95 9.53 -9.98
CA GLN A 52 6.15 10.22 -8.70
C GLN A 52 7.02 9.42 -7.72
N LEU A 53 7.26 8.14 -7.98
CA LEU A 53 8.05 7.27 -7.12
C LEU A 53 9.53 7.66 -7.17
N SER A 54 10.21 7.52 -6.03
CA SER A 54 11.67 7.55 -5.95
C SER A 54 12.28 6.39 -6.74
N GLU A 55 13.57 6.45 -7.05
CA GLU A 55 14.26 5.37 -7.76
C GLU A 55 14.28 4.05 -6.96
N LYS A 56 14.31 4.13 -5.63
CA LYS A 56 14.19 2.94 -4.75
C LYS A 56 12.81 2.33 -4.86
N GLU A 57 11.75 3.13 -4.76
CA GLU A 57 10.37 2.66 -4.92
C GLU A 57 10.11 2.07 -6.30
N LYS A 58 10.65 2.69 -7.36
CA LYS A 58 10.60 2.14 -8.73
C LYS A 58 11.27 0.79 -8.82
N THR A 59 12.44 0.64 -8.19
CA THR A 59 13.18 -0.63 -8.16
C THR A 59 12.39 -1.72 -7.44
N LEU A 60 11.79 -1.42 -6.29
CA LEU A 60 10.93 -2.34 -5.54
C LEU A 60 9.68 -2.71 -6.35
N SER A 61 9.03 -1.72 -6.94
CA SER A 61 7.85 -1.92 -7.78
C SER A 61 8.14 -2.78 -9.00
N PHE A 62 9.32 -2.65 -9.58
CA PHE A 62 9.75 -3.50 -10.69
C PHE A 62 9.99 -4.95 -10.26
N LYS A 63 10.59 -5.16 -9.10
CA LYS A 63 10.86 -6.50 -8.54
C LYS A 63 9.58 -7.21 -8.08
N HIS A 64 8.63 -6.45 -7.52
CA HIS A 64 7.41 -6.95 -6.89
C HIS A 64 6.16 -6.25 -7.46
N PRO A 65 5.86 -6.38 -8.76
CA PRO A 65 4.84 -5.58 -9.43
C PRO A 65 3.42 -5.79 -8.89
N TYR A 66 3.06 -7.03 -8.53
CA TYR A 66 1.73 -7.32 -7.95
C TYR A 66 1.57 -6.67 -6.57
N LEU A 67 2.58 -6.78 -5.73
CA LEU A 67 2.53 -6.13 -4.41
C LEU A 67 2.51 -4.60 -4.53
N ALA A 68 3.23 -4.02 -5.48
CA ALA A 68 3.21 -2.59 -5.73
C ALA A 68 1.81 -2.07 -6.13
N ILE A 69 1.06 -2.86 -6.89
CA ILE A 69 -0.33 -2.55 -7.24
C ILE A 69 -1.22 -2.59 -6.00
N GLU A 70 -1.09 -3.64 -5.17
CA GLU A 70 -1.85 -3.74 -3.92
C GLU A 70 -1.49 -2.61 -2.95
N ILE A 71 -0.23 -2.23 -2.81
CA ILE A 71 0.22 -1.11 -1.99
C ILE A 71 -0.41 0.22 -2.44
N LYS A 72 -0.51 0.44 -3.77
CA LYS A 72 -1.23 1.60 -4.31
C LYS A 72 -2.71 1.58 -3.93
N LYS A 73 -3.40 0.44 -4.10
CA LYS A 73 -4.80 0.29 -3.69
C LYS A 73 -4.99 0.51 -2.19
N ASN A 74 -4.08 -0.03 -1.37
CA ASN A 74 -4.10 0.14 0.07
C ASN A 74 -3.92 1.60 0.48
N ARG A 75 -3.09 2.38 -0.24
CA ARG A 75 -2.95 3.82 -0.03
C ARG A 75 -4.27 4.55 -0.25
N GLU A 76 -4.97 4.21 -1.34
CA GLU A 76 -6.28 4.79 -1.64
C GLU A 76 -7.35 4.40 -0.60
N LYS A 77 -7.33 3.14 -0.14
CA LYS A 77 -8.21 2.67 0.96
C LYS A 77 -7.93 3.44 2.25
N ALA A 78 -6.67 3.54 2.66
CA ALA A 78 -6.28 4.25 3.88
C ALA A 78 -6.68 5.73 3.81
N PHE A 79 -6.47 6.38 2.67
CA PHE A 79 -6.88 7.76 2.48
C PHE A 79 -8.41 7.92 2.62
N ARG A 80 -9.21 7.09 1.95
CA ARG A 80 -10.68 7.12 2.05
C ARG A 80 -11.17 6.86 3.46
N ALA A 81 -10.57 5.90 4.17
CA ALA A 81 -10.96 5.55 5.53
C ALA A 81 -10.67 6.66 6.55
N THR A 82 -9.70 7.52 6.27
CA THR A 82 -9.24 8.54 7.22
C THR A 82 -9.56 9.99 6.84
N MET A 83 -10.17 10.22 5.68
CA MET A 83 -10.46 11.57 5.16
C MET A 83 -11.38 12.41 6.03
N HIS A 84 -12.10 11.81 6.95
CA HIS A 84 -13.03 12.48 7.87
C HIS A 84 -12.42 12.75 9.25
N PHE A 85 -11.18 12.31 9.52
CA PHE A 85 -10.48 12.65 10.75
C PHE A 85 -9.76 13.99 10.62
N ASP A 86 -9.74 14.74 11.72
CA ASP A 86 -8.96 15.99 11.81
C ASP A 86 -7.46 15.72 11.78
N GLY A 87 -6.68 16.71 11.36
CA GLY A 87 -5.20 16.59 11.33
C GLY A 87 -4.70 15.67 10.23
N THR A 88 -5.01 16.03 8.99
CA THR A 88 -4.60 15.26 7.78
C THR A 88 -3.12 15.41 7.43
N GLU A 89 -2.41 16.38 8.03
CA GLU A 89 -0.96 16.59 7.92
C GLU A 89 -0.37 16.61 9.33
N ASP A 90 0.56 15.71 9.62
CA ASP A 90 1.26 15.53 10.90
C ASP A 90 0.34 15.38 12.15
N GLY A 91 -0.97 15.17 11.96
CA GLY A 91 -1.96 15.10 13.02
C GLY A 91 -2.52 13.69 13.25
N TYR A 92 -3.66 13.65 13.95
CA TYR A 92 -4.35 12.40 14.30
C TYR A 92 -4.75 11.58 13.08
N GLY A 93 -5.37 12.21 12.08
CA GLY A 93 -5.79 11.55 10.84
C GLY A 93 -4.60 11.02 10.04
N ASP A 94 -3.47 11.73 10.05
CA ASP A 94 -2.23 11.31 9.40
C ASP A 94 -1.63 10.08 10.07
N ALA A 95 -1.52 10.09 11.39
CA ALA A 95 -1.00 8.97 12.17
C ALA A 95 -1.80 7.66 11.91
N ILE A 96 -3.15 7.76 11.90
CA ILE A 96 -4.03 6.62 11.59
C ILE A 96 -3.81 6.18 10.13
N ARG A 97 -3.71 7.11 9.18
CA ARG A 97 -3.54 6.79 7.75
C ARG A 97 -2.24 6.03 7.51
N HIS A 98 -1.11 6.48 8.05
CA HIS A 98 0.18 5.80 7.93
C HIS A 98 0.15 4.39 8.55
N CYS A 99 -0.35 4.28 9.79
CA CYS A 99 -0.48 3.01 10.47
C CYS A 99 -1.38 2.04 9.70
N TYR A 100 -2.57 2.48 9.26
CA TYR A 100 -3.53 1.64 8.55
C TYR A 100 -3.02 1.22 7.18
N TRP A 101 -2.40 2.13 6.43
CA TRP A 101 -1.78 1.80 5.15
C TRP A 101 -0.71 0.72 5.30
N CYS A 102 0.18 0.84 6.28
CA CYS A 102 1.21 -0.16 6.54
C CYS A 102 0.64 -1.50 7.03
N ALA A 103 -0.45 -1.46 7.80
CA ALA A 103 -1.16 -2.68 8.21
C ALA A 103 -1.77 -3.42 7.01
N LEU A 104 -2.44 -2.72 6.11
CA LEU A 104 -2.97 -3.28 4.86
C LEU A 104 -1.85 -3.83 3.96
N ASN A 105 -0.71 -3.11 3.87
CA ASN A 105 0.44 -3.57 3.10
C ASN A 105 1.03 -4.86 3.67
N GLN A 106 1.07 -5.00 5.01
CA GLN A 106 1.52 -6.23 5.66
C GLN A 106 0.57 -7.39 5.36
N VAL A 107 -0.75 -7.16 5.39
CA VAL A 107 -1.74 -8.18 5.00
C VAL A 107 -1.53 -8.61 3.56
N SER A 108 -1.33 -7.67 2.64
CA SER A 108 -1.10 -7.96 1.21
C SER A 108 0.23 -8.67 0.95
N ALA A 109 1.27 -8.35 1.72
CA ALA A 109 2.60 -8.96 1.58
C ALA A 109 2.71 -10.33 2.25
N GLY A 110 1.82 -10.66 3.19
CA GLY A 110 1.77 -11.90 3.95
C GLY A 110 2.46 -11.83 5.32
N LEU A 111 2.20 -12.85 6.13
CA LEU A 111 2.67 -12.93 7.52
C LEU A 111 4.19 -12.79 7.62
N ASN A 112 4.64 -11.84 8.44
CA ASN A 112 6.05 -11.53 8.68
C ASN A 112 6.88 -11.21 7.43
N SER A 113 6.22 -10.82 6.33
CA SER A 113 6.92 -10.42 5.11
C SER A 113 7.72 -9.14 5.34
N PRO A 114 9.02 -9.09 5.00
CA PRO A 114 9.81 -7.87 5.10
C PRO A 114 9.44 -6.85 4.02
N LEU A 115 8.76 -7.27 2.94
CA LEU A 115 8.45 -6.41 1.79
C LEU A 115 7.52 -5.25 2.14
N ALA A 116 6.53 -5.48 3.03
CA ALA A 116 5.65 -4.39 3.48
C ALA A 116 6.47 -3.25 4.11
N LYS A 117 7.40 -3.62 5.00
CA LYS A 117 8.30 -2.67 5.65
C LYS A 117 9.24 -2.00 4.66
N GLU A 118 9.81 -2.76 3.73
CA GLU A 118 10.73 -2.21 2.72
C GLU A 118 10.04 -1.16 1.84
N PHE A 119 8.82 -1.40 1.40
CA PHE A 119 8.03 -0.41 0.66
C PHE A 119 7.67 0.82 1.51
N GLY A 120 7.14 0.65 2.72
CA GLY A 120 6.71 1.75 3.55
C GLY A 120 7.89 2.62 4.02
N ASP A 121 8.99 2.02 4.47
CA ASP A 121 10.15 2.78 4.92
C ASP A 121 10.83 3.53 3.76
N THR A 122 10.80 2.97 2.54
CA THR A 122 11.32 3.66 1.35
C THR A 122 10.47 4.87 0.98
N HIS A 123 9.17 4.84 1.27
CA HIS A 123 8.28 5.99 1.08
C HIS A 123 8.67 7.17 1.98
N GLU A 124 9.16 6.90 3.19
CA GLU A 124 9.60 7.90 4.17
C GLU A 124 11.05 8.39 3.94
N ASP A 125 11.74 7.91 2.90
CA ASP A 125 13.15 8.25 2.64
C ASP A 125 13.28 9.62 1.92
N ILE A 126 12.58 10.63 2.47
CA ILE A 126 12.64 12.01 2.00
C ILE A 126 13.64 12.77 2.86
N PRO A 127 14.65 13.45 2.27
CA PRO A 127 15.61 14.23 3.05
C PRO A 127 14.93 15.33 3.87
N ASN A 128 15.35 15.46 5.14
CA ASN A 128 14.88 16.51 6.09
C ASN A 128 13.39 16.44 6.46
N ASN A 129 12.76 15.30 6.34
CA ASN A 129 11.39 15.12 6.81
C ASN A 129 11.36 15.10 8.36
N ARG A 130 10.81 16.14 9.00
CA ARG A 130 10.61 16.20 10.46
C ARG A 130 9.66 15.11 10.93
N ALA A 131 8.66 14.77 10.11
CA ALA A 131 7.67 13.74 10.39
C ALA A 131 8.25 12.32 10.28
N LYS A 132 9.39 12.14 9.61
CA LYS A 132 9.97 10.81 9.33
C LYS A 132 10.02 9.88 10.56
N ALA A 133 10.45 10.39 11.70
CA ALA A 133 10.54 9.58 12.92
C ALA A 133 9.17 9.20 13.49
N MET A 134 8.16 10.05 13.28
CA MET A 134 6.77 9.80 13.62
C MET A 134 6.20 8.73 12.67
N ASP A 135 6.38 8.92 11.37
CA ASP A 135 5.85 8.04 10.33
C ASP A 135 6.44 6.64 10.43
N LEU A 136 7.75 6.51 10.59
CA LEU A 136 8.41 5.22 10.80
C LEU A 136 7.92 4.50 12.07
N HIS A 137 7.63 5.24 13.16
CA HIS A 137 7.05 4.66 14.36
C HIS A 137 5.63 4.15 14.08
N ASN A 138 4.78 4.95 13.45
CA ASN A 138 3.41 4.59 13.12
C ASN A 138 3.35 3.43 12.11
N ASN A 139 4.27 3.43 11.14
CA ASN A 139 4.44 2.33 10.19
C ASN A 139 4.77 1.02 10.92
N ALA A 140 5.68 1.04 11.90
CA ALA A 140 6.04 -0.15 12.67
C ALA A 140 4.86 -0.75 13.44
N ILE A 141 4.00 0.10 14.02
CA ILE A 141 2.75 -0.35 14.66
C ILE A 141 1.81 -0.97 13.60
N GLY A 142 1.72 -0.35 12.41
CA GLY A 142 0.92 -0.86 11.31
C GLY A 142 1.35 -2.27 10.88
N TYR A 143 2.65 -2.52 10.68
CA TYR A 143 3.15 -3.86 10.32
C TYR A 143 2.81 -4.90 11.39
N HIS A 144 2.92 -4.54 12.67
CA HIS A 144 2.52 -5.42 13.76
C HIS A 144 1.02 -5.75 13.72
N LEU A 145 0.15 -4.75 13.56
CA LEU A 145 -1.30 -4.94 13.48
C LEU A 145 -1.71 -5.74 12.23
N GLY A 146 -1.04 -5.54 11.10
CA GLY A 146 -1.24 -6.33 9.89
C GLY A 146 -0.91 -7.81 10.10
N ASN A 147 0.17 -8.13 10.81
CA ASN A 147 0.49 -9.52 11.20
C ASN A 147 -0.59 -10.09 12.13
N GLN A 148 -1.08 -9.32 13.10
CA GLN A 148 -2.18 -9.76 13.97
C GLN A 148 -3.47 -9.99 13.19
N ALA A 149 -3.77 -9.16 12.20
CA ALA A 149 -4.93 -9.34 11.33
C ALA A 149 -4.87 -10.68 10.57
N ILE A 150 -3.72 -11.04 10.04
CA ILE A 150 -3.51 -12.34 9.36
C ILE A 150 -3.71 -13.49 10.34
N ILE A 151 -3.11 -13.42 11.55
CA ILE A 151 -3.17 -14.48 12.54
C ILE A 151 -4.59 -14.69 13.06
N ASN A 152 -5.33 -13.59 13.29
CA ASN A 152 -6.66 -13.63 13.88
C ASN A 152 -7.79 -13.63 12.86
N GLY A 153 -7.48 -13.51 11.55
CA GLY A 153 -8.48 -13.48 10.47
C GLY A 153 -9.36 -12.21 10.50
N TRP A 154 -8.79 -11.06 10.90
CA TRP A 154 -9.56 -9.81 10.98
C TRP A 154 -9.97 -9.32 9.58
N SER A 155 -11.19 -8.80 9.50
CA SER A 155 -11.65 -8.00 8.36
C SER A 155 -10.90 -6.66 8.29
N GLU A 156 -11.02 -5.96 7.14
CA GLU A 156 -10.45 -4.61 7.01
C GLU A 156 -11.06 -3.62 8.02
N GLU A 157 -12.34 -3.77 8.35
CA GLU A 157 -13.02 -2.94 9.35
C GLU A 157 -12.47 -3.19 10.76
N GLU A 158 -12.30 -4.46 11.15
CA GLU A 158 -11.69 -4.82 12.44
C GLU A 158 -10.24 -4.31 12.53
N LEU A 159 -9.48 -4.43 11.45
CA LEU A 159 -8.11 -3.89 11.40
C LEU A 159 -8.09 -2.37 11.57
N LEU A 160 -8.99 -1.63 10.89
CA LEU A 160 -9.11 -0.19 11.06
C LEU A 160 -9.46 0.17 12.52
N ASN A 161 -10.40 -0.55 13.14
CA ASN A 161 -10.76 -0.33 14.54
C ASN A 161 -9.56 -0.53 15.48
N GLN A 162 -8.72 -1.55 15.24
CA GLN A 162 -7.49 -1.77 16.02
C GLN A 162 -6.48 -0.64 15.85
N VAL A 163 -6.38 -0.04 14.66
CA VAL A 163 -5.54 1.13 14.41
C VAL A 163 -6.06 2.36 15.16
N ILE A 164 -7.37 2.60 15.12
CA ILE A 164 -8.02 3.69 15.86
C ILE A 164 -7.82 3.52 17.37
N ASP A 165 -7.99 2.30 17.88
CA ASP A 165 -7.74 1.97 19.28
C ASP A 165 -6.27 2.22 19.66
N ALA A 166 -5.33 1.89 18.79
CA ALA A 166 -3.91 2.19 19.01
C ALA A 166 -3.65 3.72 19.11
N ALA A 167 -4.31 4.51 18.26
CA ALA A 167 -4.23 5.96 18.31
C ALA A 167 -4.82 6.52 19.62
N ASN A 168 -6.03 6.09 19.99
CA ASN A 168 -6.74 6.53 21.19
C ASN A 168 -6.00 6.16 22.48
N ASN A 169 -5.25 5.05 22.47
CA ASN A 169 -4.43 4.62 23.61
C ASN A 169 -3.00 5.20 23.59
N GLY A 170 -2.73 6.18 22.75
CA GLY A 170 -1.44 6.89 22.71
C GLY A 170 -0.28 6.02 22.18
N LYS A 171 -0.56 4.94 21.47
CA LYS A 171 0.47 4.09 20.86
C LYS A 171 1.03 4.72 19.58
N LEU A 172 0.21 5.51 18.87
CA LEU A 172 0.66 6.24 17.69
C LEU A 172 1.26 7.59 18.11
N LYS A 173 2.29 8.02 17.39
CA LYS A 173 2.82 9.37 17.50
C LYS A 173 1.97 10.29 16.64
N ILE A 174 1.50 11.35 17.25
CA ILE A 174 0.72 12.41 16.62
C ILE A 174 1.59 13.65 16.64
N GLY A 175 1.61 14.40 15.57
CA GLY A 175 2.54 15.48 15.31
C GLY A 175 2.72 16.51 16.42
N LEU A 176 3.79 17.27 16.29
CA LEU A 176 4.32 18.25 17.26
C LEU A 176 3.45 19.51 17.32
#